data_0b76b3d326a3e901c81e52c522bf5eba
#
_entry.id   0b76b3d326a3e901c81e52c522bf5eba
#
_cell.length_a   1.000
_cell.length_b   1.000
_cell.length_c   1.000
_cell.angle_alpha   90.00
_cell.angle_beta   90.00
_cell.angle_gamma   90.00
#
_symmetry.space_group_name_H-M   'P 1'
#
loop_
_entity.id
_entity.type
_entity.pdbx_description
1 polymer ?
#
loop_
_entity_poly.entity_id
_entity_poly.type
_entity_poly.pdbx_seq_one_letter_code
_entity_poly.pdbx_strand_id
1 'polypeptide(L)'
;MGKLKNILFMDVDNPNEKADGPIALRISAIVMMIYLAVISVLLVMGHRVLWMVGNLLFVLIYGYLIGMTYRNHTRIALIWYNVVTVAAVCFNVGLIGWNIGIQHFLFVLVLMDLIFTCRNRWNQCAVVLFLCVIRLALYFYCRMYATTIQLQIFYDIFLQVFTTVAVFFMLYLNGMMLARDSQIIE
;
A
#
# COMPACT_ATOMS: atom_id res chain seq x y z
N MET A 1 3.42 -4.94 -25.07
CA MET A 1 4.37 -4.74 -23.95
C MET A 1 5.02 -3.35 -23.91
N GLY A 2 5.26 -2.69 -25.05
CA GLY A 2 5.93 -1.35 -25.09
C GLY A 2 5.16 -0.21 -24.44
N LYS A 3 3.82 -0.12 -24.58
CA LYS A 3 3.02 0.99 -24.02
C LYS A 3 3.00 1.01 -22.48
N LEU A 4 2.95 -0.16 -21.83
CA LEU A 4 2.94 -0.25 -20.36
C LEU A 4 4.30 0.14 -19.79
N LYS A 5 5.39 -0.22 -20.49
CA LYS A 5 6.76 0.15 -20.14
C LYS A 5 6.95 1.67 -20.21
N ASN A 6 6.43 2.32 -21.25
CA ASN A 6 6.50 3.77 -21.39
C ASN A 6 5.69 4.52 -20.31
N ILE A 7 4.51 4.00 -19.90
CA ILE A 7 3.70 4.63 -18.85
C ILE A 7 4.40 4.52 -17.47
N LEU A 8 5.05 3.40 -17.18
CA LEU A 8 5.74 3.18 -15.89
C LEU A 8 7.08 3.94 -15.79
N PHE A 9 7.80 4.10 -16.91
CA PHE A 9 9.17 4.64 -16.95
C PHE A 9 9.27 6.03 -17.57
N MET A 10 8.14 6.63 -18.00
CA MET A 10 8.14 7.97 -18.56
C MET A 10 8.46 9.00 -17.47
N ASP A 11 9.41 9.87 -17.74
CA ASP A 11 9.86 11.03 -16.95
C ASP A 11 10.78 10.75 -15.76
N VAL A 12 12.00 10.34 -16.07
CA VAL A 12 13.14 10.44 -15.15
C VAL A 12 14.19 11.36 -15.79
N ASP A 13 13.79 12.60 -16.02
CA ASP A 13 14.72 13.62 -16.58
C ASP A 13 15.49 14.39 -15.50
N ASN A 14 15.33 14.06 -14.22
CA ASN A 14 16.09 14.69 -13.15
C ASN A 14 17.23 13.77 -12.67
N PRO A 15 18.49 14.00 -13.08
CA PRO A 15 19.62 13.13 -12.73
C PRO A 15 19.94 13.09 -11.23
N ASN A 16 19.30 13.94 -10.42
CA ASN A 16 19.47 14.01 -8.97
C ASN A 16 18.35 13.30 -8.16
N GLU A 17 17.28 12.85 -8.77
CA GLU A 17 16.27 12.02 -8.12
C GLU A 17 16.54 10.55 -8.49
N LYS A 18 16.74 9.72 -7.48
CA LYS A 18 16.90 8.28 -7.68
C LYS A 18 15.67 7.76 -8.44
N ALA A 19 15.88 7.33 -9.67
CA ALA A 19 14.83 6.95 -10.61
C ALA A 19 13.90 5.84 -10.08
N ASP A 20 14.41 4.99 -9.20
CA ASP A 20 13.71 3.81 -8.73
C ASP A 20 12.59 4.13 -7.70
N GLY A 21 12.71 5.22 -6.95
CA GLY A 21 11.71 5.62 -5.95
C GLY A 21 10.32 5.93 -6.54
N PRO A 22 10.18 6.84 -7.50
CA PRO A 22 8.89 7.13 -8.14
C PRO A 22 8.24 5.90 -8.76
N ILE A 23 9.04 5.00 -9.35
CA ILE A 23 8.57 3.75 -9.96
C ILE A 23 8.01 2.80 -8.88
N ALA A 24 8.75 2.63 -7.77
CA ALA A 24 8.30 1.83 -6.63
C ALA A 24 6.94 2.32 -6.11
N LEU A 25 6.80 3.63 -5.93
CA LEU A 25 5.56 4.24 -5.45
C LEU A 25 4.38 4.02 -6.42
N ARG A 26 4.61 4.17 -7.74
CA ARG A 26 3.58 3.93 -8.77
C ARG A 26 3.12 2.47 -8.75
N ILE A 27 4.06 1.52 -8.73
CA ILE A 27 3.73 0.08 -8.71
C ILE A 27 2.96 -0.26 -7.43
N SER A 28 3.43 0.23 -6.28
CA SER A 28 2.77 -0.01 -5.00
C SER A 28 1.35 0.57 -4.96
N ALA A 29 1.14 1.77 -5.49
CA ALA A 29 -0.17 2.38 -5.59
C ALA A 29 -1.11 1.60 -6.52
N ILE A 30 -0.63 1.09 -7.67
CA ILE A 30 -1.40 0.26 -8.59
C ILE A 30 -1.84 -1.05 -7.90
N VAL A 31 -0.93 -1.71 -7.18
CA VAL A 31 -1.26 -2.96 -6.46
C VAL A 31 -2.33 -2.69 -5.39
N MET A 32 -2.22 -1.58 -4.65
CA MET A 32 -3.24 -1.18 -3.68
C MET A 32 -4.59 -0.87 -4.35
N MET A 33 -4.60 -0.19 -5.50
CA MET A 33 -5.82 0.06 -6.27
C MET A 33 -6.52 -1.24 -6.67
N ILE A 34 -5.76 -2.19 -7.23
CA ILE A 34 -6.29 -3.50 -7.63
C ILE A 34 -6.86 -4.24 -6.41
N TYR A 35 -6.13 -4.23 -5.31
CA TYR A 35 -6.54 -4.89 -4.07
C TYR A 35 -7.86 -4.32 -3.53
N LEU A 36 -7.96 -3.00 -3.41
CA LEU A 36 -9.18 -2.32 -2.94
C LEU A 36 -10.35 -2.47 -3.91
N ALA A 37 -10.09 -2.53 -5.22
CA ALA A 37 -11.11 -2.83 -6.23
C ALA A 37 -11.68 -4.25 -6.03
N VAL A 38 -10.84 -5.24 -5.77
CA VAL A 38 -11.29 -6.62 -5.46
C VAL A 38 -12.16 -6.64 -4.20
N ILE A 39 -11.74 -5.97 -3.11
CA ILE A 39 -12.58 -5.85 -1.91
C ILE A 39 -13.92 -5.18 -2.24
N SER A 40 -13.91 -4.12 -3.06
CA SER A 40 -15.12 -3.41 -3.45
C SER A 40 -16.11 -4.33 -4.18
N VAL A 41 -15.63 -5.18 -5.07
CA VAL A 41 -16.46 -6.18 -5.77
C VAL A 41 -17.07 -7.16 -4.78
N LEU A 42 -16.29 -7.68 -3.84
CA LEU A 42 -16.79 -8.61 -2.81
C LEU A 42 -17.83 -7.95 -1.89
N LEU A 43 -17.67 -6.68 -1.57
CA LEU A 43 -18.65 -5.93 -0.78
C LEU A 43 -19.97 -5.72 -1.54
N VAL A 44 -19.92 -5.53 -2.86
CA VAL A 44 -21.14 -5.49 -3.70
C VAL A 44 -21.86 -6.83 -3.67
N MET A 45 -21.14 -7.94 -3.84
CA MET A 45 -21.72 -9.29 -3.76
C MET A 45 -22.35 -9.57 -2.39
N GLY A 46 -21.80 -8.98 -1.33
CA GLY A 46 -22.34 -9.03 0.03
C GLY A 46 -23.46 -8.01 0.33
N HIS A 47 -23.99 -7.31 -0.69
CA HIS A 47 -25.01 -6.25 -0.54
C HIS A 47 -24.61 -5.09 0.40
N ARG A 48 -23.31 -4.78 0.48
CA ARG A 48 -22.75 -3.74 1.37
C ARG A 48 -22.27 -2.51 0.57
N VAL A 49 -23.16 -1.92 -0.24
CA VAL A 49 -22.86 -0.84 -1.19
C VAL A 49 -22.22 0.39 -0.53
N LEU A 50 -22.65 0.77 0.67
CA LEU A 50 -22.10 1.94 1.36
C LEU A 50 -20.59 1.80 1.62
N TRP A 51 -20.15 0.61 2.02
CA TRP A 51 -18.75 0.34 2.32
C TRP A 51 -17.89 0.18 1.05
N MET A 52 -18.51 -0.30 -0.03
CA MET A 52 -17.91 -0.29 -1.37
C MET A 52 -17.56 1.14 -1.81
N VAL A 53 -18.46 2.10 -1.61
CA VAL A 53 -18.19 3.51 -1.93
C VAL A 53 -16.97 4.04 -1.17
N GLY A 54 -16.82 3.69 0.12
CA GLY A 54 -15.64 4.05 0.91
C GLY A 54 -14.33 3.52 0.29
N ASN A 55 -14.32 2.25 -0.14
CA ASN A 55 -13.14 1.67 -0.79
C ASN A 55 -12.85 2.28 -2.16
N LEU A 56 -13.88 2.57 -2.96
CA LEU A 56 -13.70 3.25 -4.25
C LEU A 56 -13.10 4.66 -4.10
N LEU A 57 -13.42 5.35 -3.01
CA LEU A 57 -12.82 6.63 -2.69
C LEU A 57 -11.30 6.51 -2.50
N PHE A 58 -10.84 5.49 -1.78
CA PHE A 58 -9.41 5.19 -1.66
C PHE A 58 -8.78 4.88 -3.03
N VAL A 59 -9.45 4.10 -3.89
CA VAL A 59 -8.97 3.81 -5.26
C VAL A 59 -8.76 5.11 -6.04
N LEU A 60 -9.70 6.06 -5.99
CA LEU A 60 -9.56 7.36 -6.65
C LEU A 60 -8.39 8.17 -6.09
N ILE A 61 -8.19 8.15 -4.77
CA ILE A 61 -7.06 8.85 -4.13
C ILE A 61 -5.73 8.25 -4.60
N TYR A 62 -5.60 6.92 -4.68
CA TYR A 62 -4.38 6.30 -5.22
C TYR A 62 -4.14 6.68 -6.68
N GLY A 63 -5.19 6.73 -7.51
CA GLY A 63 -5.09 7.22 -8.88
C GLY A 63 -4.57 8.66 -8.96
N TYR A 64 -5.04 9.54 -8.08
CA TYR A 64 -4.53 10.91 -7.96
C TYR A 64 -3.06 10.95 -7.52
N LEU A 65 -2.66 10.11 -6.55
CA LEU A 65 -1.27 10.03 -6.08
C LEU A 65 -0.32 9.59 -7.21
N ILE A 66 -0.73 8.63 -8.05
CA ILE A 66 0.02 8.26 -9.24
C ILE A 66 0.21 9.48 -10.15
N GLY A 67 -0.86 10.26 -10.39
CA GLY A 67 -0.78 11.50 -11.16
C GLY A 67 0.21 12.53 -10.58
N MET A 68 0.28 12.63 -9.24
CA MET A 68 1.25 13.52 -8.57
C MET A 68 2.70 13.08 -8.81
N THR A 69 2.98 11.79 -8.88
CA THR A 69 4.34 11.29 -9.16
C THR A 69 4.82 11.66 -10.58
N TYR A 70 3.89 11.79 -11.55
CA TYR A 70 4.22 12.26 -12.90
C TYR A 70 4.50 13.78 -12.96
N ARG A 71 4.05 14.53 -11.96
CA ARG A 71 4.29 15.98 -11.83
C ARG A 71 5.51 16.30 -10.97
N ASN A 72 6.42 15.35 -10.76
CA ASN A 72 7.63 15.48 -9.93
C ASN A 72 7.36 15.86 -8.44
N HIS A 73 6.16 15.57 -7.92
CA HIS A 73 5.82 15.76 -6.51
C HIS A 73 5.94 14.46 -5.70
N THR A 74 6.96 13.66 -5.97
CA THR A 74 7.12 12.30 -5.43
C THR A 74 7.17 12.26 -3.90
N ARG A 75 7.87 13.21 -3.26
CA ARG A 75 7.94 13.27 -1.78
C ARG A 75 6.59 13.50 -1.14
N ILE A 76 5.81 14.42 -1.70
CA ILE A 76 4.45 14.72 -1.19
C ILE A 76 3.54 13.53 -1.45
N ALA A 77 3.65 12.91 -2.63
CA ALA A 77 2.89 11.71 -2.97
C ALA A 77 3.21 10.54 -2.03
N LEU A 78 4.47 10.36 -1.61
CA LEU A 78 4.86 9.33 -0.64
C LEU A 78 4.21 9.55 0.74
N ILE A 79 4.25 10.78 1.25
CA ILE A 79 3.64 11.11 2.55
C ILE A 79 2.13 10.78 2.51
N TRP A 80 1.44 11.23 1.46
CA TRP A 80 0.03 10.94 1.29
C TRP A 80 -0.24 9.45 1.05
N TYR A 81 0.63 8.75 0.32
CA TYR A 81 0.53 7.30 0.14
C TYR A 81 0.55 6.57 1.49
N ASN A 82 1.47 6.92 2.40
CA ASN A 82 1.55 6.34 3.73
C ASN A 82 0.26 6.61 4.54
N VAL A 83 -0.20 7.86 4.57
CA VAL A 83 -1.42 8.23 5.29
C VAL A 83 -2.65 7.50 4.75
N VAL A 84 -2.81 7.48 3.43
CA VAL A 84 -3.94 6.83 2.76
C VAL A 84 -3.91 5.32 2.95
N THR A 85 -2.72 4.70 2.90
CA THR A 85 -2.60 3.25 3.11
C THR A 85 -2.93 2.88 4.56
N VAL A 86 -2.44 3.63 5.55
CA VAL A 86 -2.81 3.41 6.95
C VAL A 86 -4.32 3.57 7.14
N ALA A 87 -4.92 4.62 6.56
CA ALA A 87 -6.36 4.85 6.64
C ALA A 87 -7.17 3.71 6.00
N ALA A 88 -6.76 3.25 4.80
CA ALA A 88 -7.40 2.15 4.10
C ALA A 88 -7.29 0.83 4.89
N VAL A 89 -6.13 0.56 5.50
CA VAL A 89 -5.93 -0.61 6.38
C VAL A 89 -6.83 -0.52 7.59
N CYS A 90 -6.84 0.61 8.31
CA CYS A 90 -7.71 0.81 9.48
C CYS A 90 -9.18 0.64 9.12
N PHE A 91 -9.61 1.24 8.01
CA PHE A 91 -10.99 1.16 7.54
C PHE A 91 -11.41 -0.29 7.25
N ASN A 92 -10.63 -1.02 6.45
CA ASN A 92 -10.99 -2.39 6.05
C ASN A 92 -10.84 -3.39 7.20
N VAL A 93 -9.82 -3.26 8.06
CA VAL A 93 -9.67 -4.11 9.25
C VAL A 93 -10.83 -3.86 10.24
N GLY A 94 -11.23 -2.60 10.43
CA GLY A 94 -12.37 -2.28 11.28
C GLY A 94 -13.71 -2.82 10.77
N LEU A 95 -13.87 -2.91 9.45
CA LEU A 95 -15.09 -3.39 8.81
C LEU A 95 -15.18 -4.91 8.74
N ILE A 96 -14.17 -5.54 8.16
CA ILE A 96 -14.18 -6.95 7.76
C ILE A 96 -13.44 -7.81 8.79
N GLY A 97 -12.43 -7.23 9.43
CA GLY A 97 -11.66 -7.88 10.48
C GLY A 97 -10.22 -8.22 10.08
N TRP A 98 -9.55 -8.89 11.02
CA TRP A 98 -8.13 -9.22 10.91
C TRP A 98 -7.83 -10.29 9.84
N ASN A 99 -8.78 -11.19 9.57
CA ASN A 99 -8.55 -12.37 8.73
C ASN A 99 -8.26 -12.06 7.26
N ILE A 100 -8.66 -10.89 6.75
CA ILE A 100 -8.42 -10.50 5.34
C ILE A 100 -6.95 -10.23 5.01
N GLY A 101 -6.10 -10.07 6.01
CA GLY A 101 -4.66 -9.91 5.83
C GLY A 101 -4.18 -8.52 5.40
N ILE A 102 -5.07 -7.54 5.13
CA ILE A 102 -4.71 -6.19 4.62
C ILE A 102 -3.69 -5.47 5.52
N GLN A 103 -3.65 -5.78 6.82
CA GLN A 103 -2.67 -5.23 7.75
C GLN A 103 -1.22 -5.57 7.37
N HIS A 104 -0.98 -6.55 6.50
CA HIS A 104 0.36 -6.88 6.03
C HIS A 104 0.93 -5.82 5.08
N PHE A 105 0.09 -4.97 4.46
CA PHE A 105 0.57 -3.83 3.68
C PHE A 105 1.33 -2.79 4.52
N LEU A 106 1.14 -2.76 5.85
CA LEU A 106 1.97 -1.92 6.73
C LEU A 106 3.46 -2.28 6.66
N PHE A 107 3.82 -3.54 6.38
CA PHE A 107 5.22 -3.92 6.16
C PHE A 107 5.79 -3.36 4.86
N VAL A 108 4.95 -3.25 3.84
CA VAL A 108 5.36 -2.64 2.56
C VAL A 108 5.68 -1.16 2.77
N LEU A 109 4.92 -0.45 3.63
CA LEU A 109 5.21 0.94 3.98
C LEU A 109 6.59 1.11 4.61
N VAL A 110 6.99 0.19 5.51
CA VAL A 110 8.33 0.21 6.12
C VAL A 110 9.41 0.17 5.05
N LEU A 111 9.30 -0.71 4.06
CA LEU A 111 10.27 -0.80 2.97
C LEU A 111 10.25 0.44 2.07
N MET A 112 9.07 0.96 1.76
CA MET A 112 8.94 2.18 0.98
C MET A 112 9.64 3.36 1.67
N ASP A 113 9.42 3.52 2.98
CA ASP A 113 10.07 4.58 3.74
C ASP A 113 11.59 4.40 3.81
N LEU A 114 12.11 3.17 3.86
CA LEU A 114 13.54 2.89 3.78
C LEU A 114 14.14 3.33 2.43
N ILE A 115 13.45 3.10 1.33
CA ILE A 115 13.90 3.50 -0.03
C ILE A 115 13.99 5.04 -0.13
N PHE A 116 12.99 5.75 0.38
CA PHE A 116 12.91 7.21 0.20
C PHE A 116 13.62 8.02 1.29
N THR A 117 13.75 7.50 2.52
CA THR A 117 14.20 8.27 3.69
C THR A 117 15.60 7.89 4.17
N CYS A 118 16.47 7.36 3.31
CA CYS A 118 17.84 6.88 3.65
C CYS A 118 18.72 7.88 4.42
N ARG A 119 18.30 9.12 4.63
CA ARG A 119 19.14 10.20 5.17
C ARG A 119 19.13 10.34 6.70
N ASN A 120 18.08 9.88 7.41
CA ASN A 120 17.99 10.08 8.87
C ASN A 120 17.46 8.83 9.60
N ARG A 121 18.36 8.12 10.27
CA ARG A 121 18.05 6.86 11.00
C ARG A 121 16.98 7.04 12.09
N TRP A 122 16.95 8.19 12.78
CA TRP A 122 15.97 8.47 13.83
C TRP A 122 14.54 8.56 13.28
N ASN A 123 14.36 9.20 12.14
CA ASN A 123 13.05 9.31 11.50
C ASN A 123 12.56 7.94 11.01
N GLN A 124 13.46 7.11 10.48
CA GLN A 124 13.11 5.74 10.07
C GLN A 124 12.64 4.90 11.26
N CYS A 125 13.40 4.92 12.38
CA CYS A 125 12.99 4.22 13.58
C CYS A 125 11.63 4.70 14.11
N ALA A 126 11.37 6.01 14.08
CA ALA A 126 10.10 6.59 14.51
C ALA A 126 8.92 6.10 13.66
N VAL A 127 9.07 6.07 12.31
CA VAL A 127 8.03 5.59 11.40
C VAL A 127 7.78 4.09 11.61
N VAL A 128 8.82 3.27 11.69
CA VAL A 128 8.69 1.83 11.95
C VAL A 128 7.95 1.59 13.26
N LEU A 129 8.33 2.30 14.32
CA LEU A 129 7.72 2.17 15.64
C LEU A 129 6.25 2.59 15.62
N PHE A 130 5.93 3.69 14.91
CA PHE A 130 4.57 4.16 14.72
C PHE A 130 3.70 3.13 13.99
N LEU A 131 4.19 2.53 12.89
CA LEU A 131 3.48 1.49 12.14
C LEU A 131 3.29 0.21 12.98
N CYS A 132 4.29 -0.17 13.81
CA CYS A 132 4.14 -1.25 14.76
C CYS A 132 3.04 -0.98 15.79
N VAL A 133 2.98 0.23 16.35
CA VAL A 133 1.93 0.62 17.32
C VAL A 133 0.55 0.54 16.67
N ILE A 134 0.40 1.07 15.44
CA ILE A 134 -0.88 0.97 14.70
C ILE A 134 -1.28 -0.48 14.50
N ARG A 135 -0.35 -1.34 14.07
CA ARG A 135 -0.63 -2.76 13.86
C ARG A 135 -1.08 -3.46 15.14
N LEU A 136 -0.40 -3.20 16.26
CA LEU A 136 -0.80 -3.74 17.57
C LEU A 136 -2.15 -3.22 18.02
N ALA A 137 -2.41 -1.92 17.86
CA ALA A 137 -3.70 -1.33 18.19
C ALA A 137 -4.85 -1.96 17.38
N LEU A 138 -4.66 -2.18 16.06
CA LEU A 138 -5.63 -2.85 15.22
C LEU A 138 -5.85 -4.32 15.63
N TYR A 139 -4.77 -5.02 16.02
CA TYR A 139 -4.88 -6.40 16.52
C TYR A 139 -5.73 -6.46 17.79
N PHE A 140 -5.44 -5.61 18.78
CA PHE A 140 -6.23 -5.55 20.03
C PHE A 140 -7.67 -5.10 19.76
N TYR A 141 -7.89 -4.12 18.86
CA TYR A 141 -9.21 -3.70 18.46
C TYR A 141 -10.04 -4.87 17.93
N CYS A 142 -9.51 -5.63 16.97
CA CYS A 142 -10.21 -6.79 16.40
C CYS A 142 -10.40 -7.94 17.41
N ARG A 143 -9.57 -8.01 18.45
CA ARG A 143 -9.74 -9.00 19.51
C ARG A 143 -10.85 -8.63 20.48
N MET A 144 -11.05 -7.32 20.70
CA MET A 144 -12.03 -6.81 21.67
C MET A 144 -13.41 -6.58 21.05
N TYR A 145 -13.46 -6.24 19.77
CA TYR A 145 -14.71 -5.88 19.08
C TYR A 145 -15.02 -6.84 17.95
N ALA A 146 -16.31 -7.20 17.83
CA ALA A 146 -16.78 -8.00 16.71
C ALA A 146 -16.70 -7.18 15.41
N THR A 147 -16.36 -7.84 14.32
CA THR A 147 -16.31 -7.22 12.99
C THR A 147 -17.72 -6.83 12.52
N THR A 148 -17.82 -5.70 11.82
CA THR A 148 -19.12 -5.20 11.33
C THR A 148 -19.68 -6.08 10.20
N ILE A 149 -18.80 -6.71 9.43
CA ILE A 149 -19.14 -7.56 8.28
C ILE A 149 -18.50 -8.92 8.49
N GLN A 150 -19.31 -9.96 8.53
CA GLN A 150 -18.82 -11.35 8.45
C GLN A 150 -18.92 -11.77 6.99
N LEU A 151 -17.76 -12.00 6.36
CA LEU A 151 -17.69 -12.61 5.05
C LEU A 151 -17.86 -14.13 5.15
N GLN A 152 -18.29 -14.76 4.06
CA GLN A 152 -18.25 -16.21 3.99
C GLN A 152 -16.78 -16.70 4.05
N ILE A 153 -16.55 -17.84 4.67
CA ILE A 153 -15.20 -18.42 4.88
C ILE A 153 -14.40 -18.48 3.59
N PHE A 154 -15.06 -18.78 2.46
CA PHE A 154 -14.42 -18.81 1.15
C PHE A 154 -13.81 -17.47 0.75
N TYR A 155 -14.53 -16.36 0.96
CA TYR A 155 -14.03 -15.02 0.63
C TYR A 155 -12.90 -14.57 1.57
N ASP A 156 -12.95 -14.96 2.84
CA ASP A 156 -11.87 -14.70 3.79
C ASP A 156 -10.57 -15.40 3.37
N ILE A 157 -10.64 -16.68 3.03
CA ILE A 157 -9.49 -17.45 2.54
C ILE A 157 -8.97 -16.85 1.24
N PHE A 158 -9.85 -16.53 0.28
CA PHE A 158 -9.47 -15.92 -0.99
C PHE A 158 -8.73 -14.60 -0.76
N LEU A 159 -9.27 -13.69 0.06
CA LEU A 159 -8.65 -12.40 0.37
C LEU A 159 -7.31 -12.58 1.07
N GLN A 160 -7.19 -13.52 2.00
CA GLN A 160 -5.94 -13.80 2.70
C GLN A 160 -4.85 -14.28 1.75
N VAL A 161 -5.16 -15.22 0.85
CA VAL A 161 -4.22 -15.71 -0.17
C VAL A 161 -3.84 -14.57 -1.12
N PHE A 162 -4.83 -13.82 -1.62
CA PHE A 162 -4.61 -12.71 -2.53
C PHE A 162 -3.73 -11.61 -1.89
N THR A 163 -4.00 -11.26 -0.62
CA THR A 163 -3.18 -10.30 0.14
C THR A 163 -1.75 -10.80 0.29
N THR A 164 -1.59 -12.07 0.65
CA THR A 164 -0.27 -12.67 0.84
C THR A 164 0.54 -12.57 -0.45
N VAL A 165 -0.02 -12.97 -1.58
CA VAL A 165 0.64 -12.88 -2.89
C VAL A 165 0.98 -11.43 -3.24
N ALA A 166 0.04 -10.50 -3.07
CA ALA A 166 0.25 -9.08 -3.35
C ALA A 166 1.37 -8.48 -2.49
N VAL A 167 1.37 -8.77 -1.18
CA VAL A 167 2.39 -8.28 -0.24
C VAL A 167 3.77 -8.84 -0.58
N PHE A 168 3.89 -10.17 -0.80
CA PHE A 168 5.17 -10.77 -1.19
C PHE A 168 5.69 -10.19 -2.51
N PHE A 169 4.82 -10.00 -3.50
CA PHE A 169 5.19 -9.36 -4.76
C PHE A 169 5.73 -7.94 -4.55
N MET A 170 5.05 -7.12 -3.73
CA MET A 170 5.49 -5.77 -3.41
C MET A 170 6.79 -5.76 -2.60
N LEU A 171 6.96 -6.66 -1.63
CA LEU A 171 8.20 -6.79 -0.85
C LEU A 171 9.37 -7.16 -1.76
N TYR A 172 9.16 -8.10 -2.69
CA TYR A 172 10.19 -8.50 -3.66
C TYR A 172 10.60 -7.33 -4.56
N LEU A 173 9.63 -6.62 -5.15
CA LEU A 173 9.92 -5.48 -6.03
C LEU A 173 10.65 -4.35 -5.29
N ASN A 174 10.15 -3.97 -4.11
CA ASN A 174 10.78 -2.92 -3.32
C ASN A 174 12.18 -3.35 -2.82
N GLY A 175 12.34 -4.62 -2.43
CA GLY A 175 13.62 -5.19 -2.03
C GLY A 175 14.65 -5.19 -3.16
N MET A 176 14.23 -5.53 -4.39
CA MET A 176 15.10 -5.44 -5.57
C MET A 176 15.55 -4.00 -5.85
N MET A 177 14.64 -3.02 -5.73
CA MET A 177 14.98 -1.62 -5.94
C MET A 177 15.96 -1.12 -4.87
N LEU A 178 15.76 -1.51 -3.61
CA LEU A 178 16.67 -1.18 -2.51
C LEU A 178 18.07 -1.80 -2.72
N ALA A 179 18.14 -3.06 -3.15
CA ALA A 179 19.40 -3.74 -3.41
C ALA A 179 20.18 -3.08 -4.57
N ARG A 180 19.48 -2.66 -5.62
CA ARG A 180 20.07 -1.94 -6.76
C ARG A 180 20.63 -0.57 -6.34
N ASP A 181 19.91 0.16 -5.50
CA ASP A 181 20.36 1.46 -4.99
C ASP A 181 21.63 1.33 -4.11
N SER A 182 21.78 0.22 -3.39
CA SER A 182 22.99 -0.02 -2.56
C SER A 182 24.23 -0.32 -3.39
N GLN A 183 24.09 -0.98 -4.55
CA GLN A 183 25.22 -1.28 -5.46
C GLN A 183 25.77 -0.04 -6.19
N ILE A 184 25.00 1.04 -6.28
CA ILE A 184 25.46 2.29 -6.94
C ILE A 184 26.32 3.14 -6.00
N ILE A 185 26.35 2.82 -4.71
CA ILE A 185 27.06 3.59 -3.66
C ILE A 185 28.47 3.03 -3.38
N GLU A 186 28.76 1.81 -3.84
CA GLU A 186 30.11 1.21 -3.83
C GLU A 186 30.88 1.56 -5.11
#